data_d5b587afc3d28889c4c1261eb04b33ec
#
_entry.id   d5b587afc3d28889c4c1261eb04b33ec
#
_cell.length_a   1.000
_cell.length_b   1.000
_cell.length_c   1.000
_cell.angle_alpha   90.00
_cell.angle_beta   90.00
_cell.angle_gamma   90.00
#
_symmetry.space_group_name_H-M   'P 1'
#
loop_
_entity.id
_entity.type
_entity.pdbx_description
1 polymer ?
#
loop_
_entity_poly.entity_id
_entity_poly.type
_entity_poly.pdbx_seq_one_letter_code
_entity_poly.pdbx_strand_id
1 'polypeptide(L)'
;MTGLQEWLVSSDRTAPIQKLTDLSGKHVWVRKSSSYYESLQTLNDMLVSLHLEPVHIEQADELLQDGDLLQMVDAGEIPFTLVDSHHAKLWSRVFSRLRFHEQIPLRTQGETAWAFRKNSPRLAAEVNDFLRDYRHGTSKGDPIYRRYLQLAPGFAKRFLRGSSEQMGWPVDRYQRYAPLFQRYAERYQLDWMMLLAQAYQESTLNQGARSRQGALGVMQVLPSTAREPYINVRN
;
A
#
# COMPACT_ATOMS: atom_id res chain seq x y z
N MET A 1 -17.66 9.97 -9.78
CA MET A 1 -18.37 8.76 -9.31
C MET A 1 -18.99 9.13 -7.99
N THR A 2 -20.25 8.83 -7.77
CA THR A 2 -21.00 9.17 -6.57
C THR A 2 -21.42 7.89 -5.83
N GLY A 3 -21.72 7.99 -4.53
CA GLY A 3 -22.15 6.85 -3.72
C GLY A 3 -21.05 5.85 -3.41
N LEU A 4 -19.81 6.31 -3.36
CA LEU A 4 -18.69 5.48 -2.92
C LEU A 4 -18.79 5.23 -1.42
N GLN A 5 -18.39 4.05 -1.02
CA GLN A 5 -18.31 3.66 0.38
C GLN A 5 -16.85 3.43 0.77
N GLU A 6 -16.51 3.76 2.00
CA GLU A 6 -15.24 3.41 2.60
C GLU A 6 -15.42 2.16 3.44
N TRP A 7 -14.70 1.11 3.07
CA TRP A 7 -14.77 -0.20 3.71
C TRP A 7 -13.55 -0.48 4.56
N LEU A 8 -13.78 -1.02 5.74
CA LEU A 8 -12.72 -1.62 6.54
C LEU A 8 -12.20 -2.86 5.84
N VAL A 9 -10.88 -3.06 5.93
CA VAL A 9 -10.20 -4.24 5.41
C VAL A 9 -9.38 -4.88 6.51
N SER A 10 -9.49 -6.19 6.63
CA SER A 10 -8.68 -7.03 7.52
C SER A 10 -8.19 -8.28 6.79
N SER A 11 -7.22 -8.98 7.38
CA SER A 11 -6.85 -10.31 6.88
C SER A 11 -7.80 -11.39 7.43
N ASP A 12 -7.78 -12.56 6.81
CA ASP A 12 -8.49 -13.75 7.28
C ASP A 12 -8.00 -14.26 8.65
N ARG A 13 -6.80 -13.81 9.08
CA ARG A 13 -6.19 -14.13 10.38
C ARG A 13 -6.70 -13.24 11.51
N THR A 14 -7.32 -12.12 11.16
CA THR A 14 -7.84 -11.15 12.14
C THR A 14 -9.23 -11.59 12.60
N ALA A 15 -9.55 -11.38 13.88
CA ALA A 15 -10.89 -11.65 14.41
C ALA A 15 -11.96 -10.89 13.60
N PRO A 16 -13.12 -11.50 13.32
CA PRO A 16 -14.18 -10.86 12.54
C PRO A 16 -14.68 -9.58 13.23
N ILE A 17 -14.88 -8.53 12.44
CA ILE A 17 -15.52 -7.28 12.84
C ILE A 17 -16.96 -7.32 12.32
N GLN A 18 -17.95 -7.22 13.19
CA GLN A 18 -19.37 -7.28 12.83
C GLN A 18 -20.05 -5.91 12.85
N LYS A 19 -19.55 -4.98 13.67
CA LYS A 19 -20.04 -3.63 13.82
C LYS A 19 -18.89 -2.66 14.06
N LEU A 20 -19.08 -1.38 13.76
CA LEU A 20 -18.05 -0.36 13.88
C LEU A 20 -17.50 -0.22 15.31
N THR A 21 -18.33 -0.46 16.33
CA THR A 21 -17.89 -0.44 17.72
C THR A 21 -16.92 -1.56 18.10
N ASP A 22 -16.79 -2.62 17.30
CA ASP A 22 -15.79 -3.67 17.51
C ASP A 22 -14.36 -3.18 17.18
N LEU A 23 -14.24 -1.99 16.59
CA LEU A 23 -12.97 -1.31 16.36
C LEU A 23 -12.43 -0.56 17.59
N SER A 24 -13.22 -0.44 18.65
CA SER A 24 -12.78 0.19 19.90
C SER A 24 -11.44 -0.37 20.38
N GLY A 25 -10.46 0.51 20.62
CA GLY A 25 -9.10 0.17 21.05
C GLY A 25 -8.25 -0.56 20.02
N LYS A 26 -8.69 -0.67 18.77
CA LYS A 26 -7.90 -1.33 17.71
C LYS A 26 -7.06 -0.32 16.92
N HIS A 27 -5.99 -0.81 16.31
CA HIS A 27 -5.08 -0.02 15.48
C HIS A 27 -5.49 -0.12 14.01
N VAL A 28 -5.68 1.02 13.35
CA VAL A 28 -6.05 1.11 11.92
C VAL A 28 -5.08 2.03 11.21
N TRP A 29 -4.42 1.54 10.16
CA TRP A 29 -3.41 2.26 9.38
C TRP A 29 -4.03 2.98 8.21
N VAL A 30 -3.85 4.30 8.13
CA VAL A 30 -4.30 5.15 7.01
C VAL A 30 -3.33 6.32 6.82
N ARG A 31 -3.26 6.84 5.59
CA ARG A 31 -2.52 8.09 5.34
C ARG A 31 -3.29 9.26 5.97
N LYS A 32 -2.56 10.18 6.56
CA LYS A 32 -3.14 11.37 7.19
C LYS A 32 -3.87 12.27 6.18
N SER A 33 -3.38 12.34 4.94
CA SER A 33 -3.98 13.13 3.86
C SER A 33 -5.24 12.50 3.25
N SER A 34 -5.61 11.28 3.62
CA SER A 34 -6.76 10.56 3.06
C SER A 34 -8.08 10.93 3.75
N SER A 35 -9.19 10.78 3.03
CA SER A 35 -10.54 10.88 3.62
C SER A 35 -10.79 9.82 4.70
N TYR A 36 -10.07 8.71 4.64
CA TYR A 36 -10.14 7.63 5.65
C TYR A 36 -9.75 8.11 7.04
N TYR A 37 -8.76 9.01 7.13
CA TYR A 37 -8.36 9.61 8.39
C TYR A 37 -9.51 10.41 9.02
N GLU A 38 -10.19 11.24 8.23
CA GLU A 38 -11.37 12.00 8.68
C GLU A 38 -12.52 11.08 9.11
N SER A 39 -12.76 10.00 8.36
CA SER A 39 -13.81 9.02 8.69
C SER A 39 -13.52 8.29 10.00
N LEU A 40 -12.26 7.97 10.29
CA LEU A 40 -11.85 7.38 11.57
C LEU A 40 -11.96 8.39 12.72
N GLN A 41 -11.69 9.68 12.50
CA GLN A 41 -11.93 10.70 13.51
C GLN A 41 -13.42 10.79 13.85
N THR A 42 -14.30 10.80 12.85
CA THR A 42 -15.75 10.79 13.05
C THR A 42 -16.21 9.53 13.82
N LEU A 43 -15.63 8.37 13.50
CA LEU A 43 -15.88 7.13 14.26
C LEU A 43 -15.42 7.27 15.71
N ASN A 44 -14.27 7.88 15.97
CA ASN A 44 -13.76 8.10 17.32
C ASN A 44 -14.67 9.01 18.14
N ASP A 45 -15.21 10.07 17.54
CA ASP A 45 -16.19 10.94 18.22
C ASP A 45 -17.42 10.13 18.63
N MET A 46 -17.90 9.23 17.76
CA MET A 46 -19.01 8.33 18.09
C MET A 46 -18.63 7.35 19.22
N LEU A 47 -17.46 6.72 19.16
CA LEU A 47 -17.02 5.76 20.20
C LEU A 47 -16.91 6.44 21.57
N VAL A 48 -16.32 7.65 21.62
CA VAL A 48 -16.23 8.44 22.85
C VAL A 48 -17.62 8.76 23.40
N SER A 49 -18.58 9.14 22.56
CA SER A 49 -19.96 9.39 22.99
C SER A 49 -20.64 8.15 23.58
N LEU A 50 -20.20 6.96 23.19
CA LEU A 50 -20.67 5.67 23.70
C LEU A 50 -19.82 5.17 24.88
N HIS A 51 -18.91 5.96 25.42
CA HIS A 51 -17.97 5.60 26.50
C HIS A 51 -17.07 4.39 26.12
N LEU A 52 -16.75 4.26 24.84
CA LEU A 52 -15.82 3.25 24.30
C LEU A 52 -14.46 3.87 24.03
N GLU A 53 -13.43 3.04 24.05
CA GLU A 53 -12.07 3.44 23.70
C GLU A 53 -12.00 3.85 22.22
N PRO A 54 -11.37 4.99 21.86
CA PRO A 54 -11.16 5.36 20.47
C PRO A 54 -10.31 4.36 19.70
N VAL A 55 -10.47 4.31 18.38
CA VAL A 55 -9.54 3.63 17.47
C VAL A 55 -8.18 4.33 17.51
N HIS A 56 -7.11 3.58 17.61
CA HIS A 56 -5.75 4.08 17.42
C HIS A 56 -5.50 4.26 15.92
N ILE A 57 -5.49 5.53 15.47
CA ILE A 57 -5.25 5.85 14.06
C ILE A 57 -3.75 5.92 13.83
N GLU A 58 -3.20 4.88 13.20
CA GLU A 58 -1.79 4.80 12.83
C GLU A 58 -1.55 5.50 11.50
N GLN A 59 -0.60 6.44 11.50
CA GLN A 59 -0.30 7.19 10.28
C GLN A 59 0.67 6.41 9.40
N ALA A 60 0.16 5.92 8.28
CA ALA A 60 0.99 5.34 7.23
C ALA A 60 1.77 6.43 6.48
N ASP A 61 2.91 6.05 5.89
CA ASP A 61 3.69 6.95 5.04
C ASP A 61 2.84 7.45 3.85
N GLU A 62 2.91 8.74 3.56
CA GLU A 62 2.14 9.39 2.49
C GLU A 62 2.51 8.89 1.07
N LEU A 63 3.66 8.26 0.91
CA LEU A 63 4.09 7.65 -0.35
C LEU A 63 3.44 6.29 -0.62
N LEU A 64 2.91 5.63 0.43
CA LEU A 64 2.19 4.36 0.26
C LEU A 64 0.84 4.60 -0.40
N GLN A 65 0.51 3.75 -1.37
CA GLN A 65 -0.80 3.74 -2.01
C GLN A 65 -1.74 2.72 -1.34
N ASP A 66 -3.04 2.78 -1.65
CA ASP A 66 -4.02 1.84 -1.10
C ASP A 66 -3.61 0.37 -1.34
N GLY A 67 -3.01 0.07 -2.51
CA GLY A 67 -2.52 -1.26 -2.85
C GLY A 67 -1.40 -1.75 -1.93
N ASP A 68 -0.52 -0.85 -1.49
CA ASP A 68 0.59 -1.17 -0.59
C ASP A 68 0.06 -1.49 0.81
N LEU A 69 -0.87 -0.68 1.33
CA LEU A 69 -1.51 -0.94 2.62
C LEU A 69 -2.31 -2.24 2.62
N LEU A 70 -3.02 -2.53 1.53
CA LEU A 70 -3.74 -3.80 1.37
C LEU A 70 -2.78 -4.99 1.33
N GLN A 71 -1.62 -4.85 0.69
CA GLN A 71 -0.58 -5.88 0.70
C GLN A 71 -0.04 -6.13 2.12
N MET A 72 0.18 -5.07 2.91
CA MET A 72 0.62 -5.18 4.31
C MET A 72 -0.44 -5.91 5.17
N VAL A 73 -1.75 -5.64 4.94
CA VAL A 73 -2.82 -6.39 5.60
C VAL A 73 -2.83 -7.86 5.16
N ASP A 74 -2.68 -8.14 3.86
CA ASP A 74 -2.62 -9.51 3.34
C ASP A 74 -1.41 -10.28 3.89
N ALA A 75 -0.27 -9.61 4.05
CA ALA A 75 0.92 -10.18 4.69
C ALA A 75 0.75 -10.39 6.20
N GLY A 76 -0.18 -9.68 6.84
CA GLY A 76 -0.41 -9.70 8.29
C GLY A 76 0.53 -8.77 9.06
N GLU A 77 1.16 -7.81 8.39
CA GLU A 77 2.04 -6.80 8.98
C GLU A 77 1.24 -5.74 9.73
N ILE A 78 0.07 -5.37 9.19
CA ILE A 78 -0.90 -4.49 9.83
C ILE A 78 -2.27 -5.19 9.92
N PRO A 79 -3.06 -4.98 10.99
CA PRO A 79 -4.33 -5.69 11.17
C PRO A 79 -5.47 -5.12 10.34
N PHE A 80 -5.51 -3.78 10.19
CA PHE A 80 -6.62 -3.09 9.53
C PHE A 80 -6.14 -1.89 8.71
N THR A 81 -6.83 -1.66 7.59
CA THR A 81 -6.80 -0.42 6.81
C THR A 81 -8.19 -0.12 6.25
N LEU A 82 -8.33 0.98 5.52
CA LEU A 82 -9.54 1.34 4.80
C LEU A 82 -9.28 1.43 3.31
N VAL A 83 -10.32 1.21 2.53
CA VAL A 83 -10.28 1.35 1.08
C VAL A 83 -11.66 1.74 0.53
N ASP A 84 -11.68 2.49 -0.55
CA ASP A 84 -12.90 2.76 -1.29
C ASP A 84 -13.48 1.50 -1.93
N SER A 85 -14.79 1.35 -1.91
CA SER A 85 -15.53 0.19 -2.42
C SER A 85 -15.18 -0.20 -3.86
N HIS A 86 -14.87 0.77 -4.72
CA HIS A 86 -14.46 0.50 -6.11
C HIS A 86 -13.04 -0.08 -6.18
N HIS A 87 -12.12 0.37 -5.33
CA HIS A 87 -10.78 -0.20 -5.18
C HIS A 87 -10.84 -1.59 -4.53
N ALA A 88 -11.68 -1.79 -3.50
CA ALA A 88 -11.88 -3.07 -2.86
C ALA A 88 -12.25 -4.17 -3.87
N LYS A 89 -13.20 -3.88 -4.79
CA LYS A 89 -13.61 -4.79 -5.87
C LYS A 89 -12.49 -5.14 -6.85
N LEU A 90 -11.52 -4.25 -7.00
CA LEU A 90 -10.34 -4.47 -7.81
C LEU A 90 -9.36 -5.40 -7.07
N TRP A 91 -9.00 -5.02 -5.84
CA TRP A 91 -7.96 -5.68 -5.06
C TRP A 91 -8.39 -7.04 -4.49
N SER A 92 -9.71 -7.31 -4.31
CA SER A 92 -10.21 -8.63 -3.94
C SER A 92 -9.85 -9.74 -4.93
N ARG A 93 -9.50 -9.38 -6.17
CA ARG A 93 -9.01 -10.33 -7.20
C ARG A 93 -7.51 -10.58 -7.13
N VAL A 94 -6.79 -9.72 -6.43
CA VAL A 94 -5.32 -9.78 -6.29
C VAL A 94 -4.95 -10.44 -4.98
N PHE A 95 -5.56 -10.02 -3.88
CA PHE A 95 -5.29 -10.51 -2.53
C PHE A 95 -6.39 -11.45 -2.07
N SER A 96 -6.06 -12.72 -1.88
CA SER A 96 -7.05 -13.75 -1.55
C SER A 96 -7.35 -13.87 -0.05
N ARG A 97 -6.51 -13.31 0.80
CA ARG A 97 -6.66 -13.38 2.27
C ARG A 97 -7.33 -12.15 2.87
N LEU A 98 -7.68 -11.15 2.07
CA LEU A 98 -8.36 -9.96 2.54
C LEU A 98 -9.84 -10.19 2.74
N ARG A 99 -10.36 -9.64 3.83
CA ARG A 99 -11.79 -9.51 4.12
C ARG A 99 -12.19 -8.06 4.00
N PHE A 100 -13.14 -7.78 3.12
CA PHE A 100 -13.73 -6.46 2.93
C PHE A 100 -15.06 -6.40 3.70
N HIS A 101 -15.16 -5.52 4.69
CA HIS A 101 -16.32 -5.41 5.57
C HIS A 101 -17.39 -4.50 4.95
N GLU A 102 -18.01 -4.95 3.86
CA GLU A 102 -19.00 -4.19 3.08
C GLU A 102 -20.25 -3.81 3.88
N GLN A 103 -20.61 -4.61 4.89
CA GLN A 103 -21.83 -4.43 5.68
C GLN A 103 -21.73 -3.35 6.74
N ILE A 104 -20.52 -2.87 7.00
CA ILE A 104 -20.23 -1.85 8.02
C ILE A 104 -19.35 -0.72 7.47
N PRO A 105 -19.78 -0.05 6.39
CA PRO A 105 -19.00 1.03 5.81
C PRO A 105 -18.81 2.19 6.81
N LEU A 106 -17.63 2.80 6.82
CA LEU A 106 -17.38 3.99 7.63
C LEU A 106 -18.00 5.24 7.01
N ARG A 107 -18.03 5.29 5.67
CA ARG A 107 -18.66 6.37 4.90
C ARG A 107 -19.47 5.77 3.76
N THR A 108 -20.67 6.32 3.48
CA THR A 108 -21.58 5.77 2.47
C THR A 108 -21.85 6.71 1.29
N GLN A 109 -21.40 7.95 1.34
CA GLN A 109 -21.68 8.99 0.34
C GLN A 109 -20.38 9.65 -0.14
N GLY A 110 -19.35 8.85 -0.40
CA GLY A 110 -18.12 9.34 -0.98
C GLY A 110 -18.30 9.74 -2.46
N GLU A 111 -17.55 10.73 -2.89
CA GLU A 111 -17.51 11.18 -4.29
C GLU A 111 -16.07 11.29 -4.76
N THR A 112 -15.80 10.81 -5.97
CA THR A 112 -14.56 11.11 -6.68
C THR A 112 -14.80 12.13 -7.80
N ALA A 113 -13.91 13.11 -7.89
CA ALA A 113 -13.98 14.18 -8.90
C ALA A 113 -12.59 14.44 -9.48
N TRP A 114 -12.56 15.05 -10.65
CA TRP A 114 -11.32 15.56 -11.22
C TRP A 114 -11.04 16.94 -10.63
N ALA A 115 -9.82 17.12 -10.13
CA ALA A 115 -9.37 18.39 -9.57
C ALA A 115 -8.55 19.16 -10.63
N PHE A 116 -8.84 20.44 -10.77
CA PHE A 116 -8.06 21.37 -11.58
C PHE A 116 -8.04 22.77 -10.92
N ARG A 117 -7.14 23.65 -11.36
CA ARG A 117 -7.01 24.96 -10.74
C ARG A 117 -8.28 25.81 -10.87
N LYS A 118 -8.55 26.64 -9.86
CA LYS A 118 -9.80 27.40 -9.71
C LYS A 118 -10.17 28.21 -10.95
N ASN A 119 -9.41 29.04 -11.49
CA ASN A 119 -9.77 29.97 -12.57
C ASN A 119 -9.71 29.33 -13.97
N SER A 120 -10.37 28.21 -14.17
CA SER A 120 -10.39 27.48 -15.45
C SER A 120 -11.82 27.11 -15.88
N PRO A 121 -12.74 28.09 -16.06
CA PRO A 121 -14.17 27.81 -16.31
C PRO A 121 -14.42 27.08 -17.62
N ARG A 122 -13.64 27.35 -18.67
CA ARG A 122 -13.75 26.61 -19.95
C ARG A 122 -13.37 25.16 -19.80
N LEU A 123 -12.25 24.87 -19.12
CA LEU A 123 -11.84 23.50 -18.83
C LEU A 123 -12.87 22.78 -17.97
N ALA A 124 -13.43 23.46 -16.95
CA ALA A 124 -14.49 22.90 -16.12
C ALA A 124 -15.72 22.51 -16.94
N ALA A 125 -16.15 23.36 -17.88
CA ALA A 125 -17.27 23.07 -18.78
C ALA A 125 -16.99 21.83 -19.63
N GLU A 126 -15.87 21.78 -20.33
CA GLU A 126 -15.45 20.65 -21.18
C GLU A 126 -15.34 19.33 -20.39
N VAL A 127 -14.71 19.37 -19.21
CA VAL A 127 -14.59 18.19 -18.34
C VAL A 127 -15.95 17.71 -17.87
N ASN A 128 -16.83 18.60 -17.45
CA ASN A 128 -18.17 18.23 -17.00
C ASN A 128 -19.04 17.69 -18.15
N ASP A 129 -18.91 18.23 -19.35
CA ASP A 129 -19.60 17.72 -20.54
C ASP A 129 -19.10 16.32 -20.90
N PHE A 130 -17.77 16.12 -20.89
CA PHE A 130 -17.19 14.80 -21.08
C PHE A 130 -17.68 13.80 -20.02
N LEU A 131 -17.61 14.16 -18.73
CA LEU A 131 -18.03 13.28 -17.64
C LEU A 131 -19.53 12.97 -17.66
N ARG A 132 -20.38 13.85 -18.20
CA ARG A 132 -21.82 13.56 -18.37
C ARG A 132 -22.03 12.32 -19.22
N ASP A 133 -21.23 12.16 -20.28
CA ASP A 133 -21.34 11.06 -21.24
C ASP A 133 -20.55 9.81 -20.83
N TYR A 134 -19.37 10.00 -20.20
CA TYR A 134 -18.38 8.93 -19.96
C TYR A 134 -18.18 8.53 -18.50
N ARG A 135 -18.97 9.09 -17.56
CA ARG A 135 -18.92 8.63 -16.17
C ARG A 135 -19.46 7.19 -16.04
N HIS A 136 -19.07 6.53 -14.94
CA HIS A 136 -19.70 5.25 -14.56
C HIS A 136 -21.21 5.41 -14.41
N GLY A 137 -21.97 4.43 -14.88
CA GLY A 137 -23.44 4.47 -14.94
C GLY A 137 -23.98 5.01 -16.26
N THR A 138 -23.13 5.31 -17.25
CA THR A 138 -23.55 5.71 -18.60
C THR A 138 -23.19 4.64 -19.63
N SER A 139 -23.92 4.63 -20.75
CA SER A 139 -23.70 3.67 -21.85
C SER A 139 -22.29 3.73 -22.45
N LYS A 140 -21.65 4.92 -22.45
CA LYS A 140 -20.29 5.12 -22.94
C LYS A 140 -19.23 4.89 -21.86
N GLY A 141 -19.53 5.23 -20.60
CA GLY A 141 -18.59 5.11 -19.47
C GLY A 141 -18.44 3.69 -18.95
N ASP A 142 -19.51 2.92 -18.85
CA ASP A 142 -19.49 1.58 -18.31
C ASP A 142 -18.57 0.60 -19.05
N PRO A 143 -18.47 0.60 -20.40
CA PRO A 143 -17.49 -0.23 -21.09
C PRO A 143 -16.05 0.11 -20.74
N ILE A 144 -15.73 1.41 -20.58
CA ILE A 144 -14.40 1.89 -20.17
C ILE A 144 -14.11 1.43 -18.74
N TYR A 145 -15.06 1.69 -17.83
CA TYR A 145 -14.96 1.29 -16.43
C TYR A 145 -14.76 -0.23 -16.29
N ARG A 146 -15.56 -1.04 -17.00
CA ARG A 146 -15.40 -2.51 -17.00
C ARG A 146 -14.04 -2.94 -17.55
N ARG A 147 -13.53 -2.29 -18.58
CA ARG A 147 -12.22 -2.60 -19.16
C ARG A 147 -11.08 -2.38 -18.15
N TYR A 148 -11.17 -1.34 -17.31
CA TYR A 148 -10.18 -1.06 -16.26
C TYR A 148 -10.37 -1.96 -15.04
N LEU A 149 -11.60 -2.22 -14.61
CA LEU A 149 -11.89 -3.08 -13.47
C LEU A 149 -11.88 -4.59 -13.80
N GLN A 150 -12.21 -4.96 -15.03
CA GLN A 150 -11.94 -6.29 -15.56
C GLN A 150 -10.45 -6.38 -15.93
N LEU A 151 -9.61 -6.06 -14.98
CA LEU A 151 -8.19 -6.30 -15.13
C LEU A 151 -8.00 -7.67 -15.75
N ALA A 152 -7.32 -7.69 -16.90
CA ALA A 152 -6.99 -8.93 -17.60
C ALA A 152 -6.56 -9.97 -16.56
N PRO A 153 -6.93 -11.25 -16.68
CA PRO A 153 -6.54 -12.32 -15.73
C PRO A 153 -5.05 -12.36 -15.41
N GLY A 154 -4.22 -11.73 -16.27
CA GLY A 154 -2.80 -11.50 -16.03
C GLY A 154 -2.44 -10.27 -15.19
N PHE A 155 -3.36 -9.37 -14.82
CA PHE A 155 -2.97 -8.18 -14.04
C PHE A 155 -2.68 -8.56 -12.58
N ALA A 156 -3.55 -9.33 -11.94
CA ALA A 156 -3.26 -9.86 -10.60
C ALA A 156 -1.94 -10.63 -10.60
N LYS A 157 -1.75 -11.48 -11.60
CA LYS A 157 -0.50 -12.23 -11.80
C LYS A 157 0.68 -11.34 -12.15
N ARG A 158 0.47 -10.22 -12.88
CA ARG A 158 1.50 -9.25 -13.23
C ARG A 158 1.75 -8.27 -12.09
N PHE A 159 0.74 -7.89 -11.30
CA PHE A 159 0.89 -7.07 -10.11
C PHE A 159 1.57 -7.88 -9.00
N LEU A 160 1.14 -9.10 -8.74
CA LEU A 160 1.79 -10.01 -7.79
C LEU A 160 3.17 -10.49 -8.32
N ARG A 161 3.36 -10.63 -9.63
CA ARG A 161 4.68 -10.78 -10.25
C ARG A 161 5.45 -9.48 -10.30
N GLY A 162 4.79 -8.34 -10.47
CA GLY A 162 5.39 -7.01 -10.41
C GLY A 162 5.72 -6.59 -8.99
N SER A 163 4.94 -7.00 -7.99
CA SER A 163 5.30 -6.84 -6.57
C SER A 163 6.24 -7.96 -6.07
N SER A 164 6.28 -9.14 -6.70
CA SER A 164 7.22 -10.21 -6.32
C SER A 164 8.32 -10.52 -7.34
N GLU A 165 8.19 -10.14 -8.63
CA GLU A 165 9.20 -10.45 -9.67
C GLU A 165 9.61 -9.25 -10.56
N GLN A 166 8.88 -8.13 -10.61
CA GLN A 166 9.25 -6.93 -11.38
C GLN A 166 9.50 -5.68 -10.55
N MET A 167 8.96 -5.55 -9.36
CA MET A 167 9.62 -4.82 -8.28
C MET A 167 10.53 -5.75 -7.50
N GLY A 168 10.59 -7.03 -7.87
CA GLY A 168 11.62 -7.98 -7.42
C GLY A 168 11.89 -7.93 -5.93
N TRP A 169 10.86 -7.60 -5.11
CA TRP A 169 11.06 -7.59 -3.68
C TRP A 169 11.11 -9.04 -3.20
N PRO A 170 12.30 -9.60 -3.03
CA PRO A 170 12.44 -10.98 -2.60
C PRO A 170 12.14 -11.03 -1.11
N VAL A 171 10.87 -11.25 -0.74
CA VAL A 171 10.44 -11.32 0.66
C VAL A 171 11.35 -12.25 1.47
N ASP A 172 11.72 -13.41 0.92
CA ASP A 172 12.64 -14.34 1.57
C ASP A 172 14.05 -13.74 1.80
N ARG A 173 14.54 -12.96 0.85
CA ARG A 173 15.83 -12.28 0.96
C ARG A 173 15.74 -11.10 1.91
N TYR A 174 14.65 -10.34 1.85
CA TYR A 174 14.36 -9.26 2.79
C TYR A 174 14.34 -9.80 4.24
N GLN A 175 13.54 -10.82 4.51
CA GLN A 175 13.46 -11.44 5.84
C GLN A 175 14.82 -11.94 6.34
N ARG A 176 15.65 -12.43 5.43
CA ARG A 176 17.00 -12.89 5.74
C ARG A 176 17.97 -11.76 6.06
N TYR A 177 17.91 -10.65 5.31
CA TYR A 177 18.92 -9.60 5.39
C TYR A 177 18.51 -8.41 6.25
N ALA A 178 17.22 -8.07 6.35
CA ALA A 178 16.75 -6.94 7.15
C ALA A 178 17.30 -6.95 8.61
N PRO A 179 17.29 -8.07 9.34
CA PRO A 179 17.86 -8.10 10.69
C PRO A 179 19.36 -7.80 10.72
N LEU A 180 20.11 -8.20 9.68
CA LEU A 180 21.54 -7.89 9.58
C LEU A 180 21.76 -6.40 9.32
N PHE A 181 21.01 -5.81 8.39
CA PHE A 181 21.07 -4.37 8.11
C PHE A 181 20.70 -3.56 9.35
N GLN A 182 19.63 -3.91 10.06
CA GLN A 182 19.22 -3.25 11.31
C GLN A 182 20.35 -3.28 12.33
N ARG A 183 20.89 -4.47 12.62
CA ARG A 183 21.93 -4.67 13.63
C ARG A 183 23.20 -3.86 13.34
N TYR A 184 23.67 -3.86 12.09
CA TYR A 184 24.91 -3.17 11.76
C TYR A 184 24.69 -1.68 11.55
N ALA A 185 23.55 -1.24 11.03
CA ALA A 185 23.20 0.16 10.91
C ALA A 185 23.11 0.83 12.30
N GLU A 186 22.49 0.18 13.26
CA GLU A 186 22.45 0.64 14.66
C GLU A 186 23.88 0.83 15.24
N ARG A 187 24.75 -0.17 15.03
CA ARG A 187 26.14 -0.10 15.49
C ARG A 187 26.94 1.07 14.93
N TYR A 188 26.67 1.46 13.68
CA TYR A 188 27.40 2.50 12.99
C TYR A 188 26.60 3.80 12.83
N GLN A 189 25.44 3.93 13.46
CA GLN A 189 24.53 5.07 13.40
C GLN A 189 24.13 5.44 11.97
N LEU A 190 23.85 4.43 11.15
CA LEU A 190 23.39 4.55 9.78
C LEU A 190 21.90 4.25 9.67
N ASP A 191 21.25 4.78 8.65
CA ASP A 191 19.86 4.40 8.33
C ASP A 191 19.85 3.00 7.68
N TRP A 192 19.27 2.02 8.36
CA TRP A 192 19.21 0.64 7.88
C TRP A 192 18.32 0.48 6.64
N MET A 193 17.26 1.30 6.52
CA MET A 193 16.36 1.28 5.35
C MET A 193 17.08 1.78 4.11
N MET A 194 17.89 2.83 4.25
CA MET A 194 18.71 3.36 3.16
C MET A 194 19.75 2.32 2.72
N LEU A 195 20.43 1.66 3.65
CA LEU A 195 21.39 0.60 3.32
C LEU A 195 20.73 -0.60 2.64
N LEU A 196 19.54 -0.98 3.10
CA LEU A 196 18.77 -2.07 2.50
C LEU A 196 18.30 -1.70 1.08
N ALA A 197 17.84 -0.46 0.87
CA ALA A 197 17.45 0.05 -0.43
C ALA A 197 18.64 0.07 -1.41
N GLN A 198 19.83 0.48 -0.93
CA GLN A 198 21.06 0.40 -1.72
C GLN A 198 21.40 -1.04 -2.09
N ALA A 199 21.36 -1.98 -1.15
CA ALA A 199 21.59 -3.38 -1.39
C ALA A 199 20.61 -3.99 -2.40
N TYR A 200 19.37 -3.51 -2.37
CA TYR A 200 18.35 -3.88 -3.34
C TYR A 200 18.71 -3.39 -4.74
N GLN A 201 19.11 -2.13 -4.88
CA GLN A 201 19.56 -1.57 -6.17
C GLN A 201 20.79 -2.29 -6.73
N GLU A 202 21.73 -2.67 -5.86
CA GLU A 202 22.98 -3.31 -6.26
C GLU A 202 22.80 -4.76 -6.77
N SER A 203 21.90 -5.52 -6.11
CA SER A 203 21.84 -6.97 -6.38
C SER A 203 20.43 -7.57 -6.25
N THR A 204 19.39 -6.76 -5.99
CA THR A 204 18.07 -7.26 -5.54
C THR A 204 18.20 -8.19 -4.31
N LEU A 205 19.06 -7.82 -3.36
CA LEU A 205 19.40 -8.59 -2.15
C LEU A 205 19.94 -10.00 -2.44
N ASN A 206 20.66 -10.19 -3.54
CA ASN A 206 21.19 -11.49 -3.95
C ASN A 206 22.67 -11.64 -3.57
N GLN A 207 22.95 -12.49 -2.56
CA GLN A 207 24.35 -12.78 -2.17
C GLN A 207 25.15 -13.50 -3.26
N GLY A 208 24.51 -14.21 -4.15
CA GLY A 208 25.15 -14.87 -5.28
C GLY A 208 25.39 -13.95 -6.49
N ALA A 209 24.99 -12.67 -6.42
CA ALA A 209 25.14 -11.75 -7.55
C ALA A 209 26.63 -11.48 -7.85
N ARG A 210 26.93 -11.42 -9.15
CA ARG A 210 28.26 -11.08 -9.66
C ARG A 210 28.11 -10.14 -10.86
N SER A 211 28.71 -8.96 -10.78
CA SER A 211 28.70 -8.00 -11.88
C SER A 211 29.71 -8.37 -12.98
N ARG A 212 29.60 -7.73 -14.15
CA ARG A 212 30.59 -7.88 -15.24
C ARG A 212 31.96 -7.35 -14.83
N GLN A 213 32.06 -6.40 -13.94
CA GLN A 213 33.30 -5.84 -13.39
C GLN A 213 33.84 -6.66 -12.22
N GLY A 214 33.17 -7.76 -11.83
CA GLY A 214 33.63 -8.65 -10.77
C GLY A 214 33.20 -8.26 -9.36
N ALA A 215 32.27 -7.30 -9.20
CA ALA A 215 31.68 -7.01 -7.91
C ALA A 215 30.80 -8.17 -7.41
N LEU A 216 30.79 -8.40 -6.09
CA LEU A 216 30.21 -9.59 -5.46
C LEU A 216 29.20 -9.25 -4.38
N GLY A 217 28.18 -10.12 -4.27
CA GLY A 217 27.28 -10.21 -3.12
C GLY A 217 26.21 -9.12 -3.06
N VAL A 218 25.54 -9.07 -1.91
CA VAL A 218 24.37 -8.20 -1.67
C VAL A 218 24.69 -6.72 -1.94
N MET A 219 25.89 -6.25 -1.57
CA MET A 219 26.32 -4.86 -1.70
C MET A 219 27.19 -4.60 -2.92
N GLN A 220 27.39 -5.60 -3.78
CA GLN A 220 28.23 -5.51 -5.00
C GLN A 220 29.61 -4.86 -4.74
N VAL A 221 30.33 -5.39 -3.76
CA VAL A 221 31.67 -4.91 -3.41
C VAL A 221 32.72 -5.60 -4.29
N LEU A 222 33.64 -4.82 -4.86
CA LEU A 222 34.79 -5.37 -5.59
C LEU A 222 35.74 -6.05 -4.61
N PRO A 223 36.33 -7.22 -4.96
CA PRO A 223 37.32 -7.87 -4.12
C PRO A 223 38.58 -7.03 -3.83
N SER A 224 38.93 -6.14 -4.75
CA SER A 224 40.03 -5.16 -4.54
C SER A 224 39.66 -4.19 -3.39
N THR A 225 38.45 -3.62 -3.43
CA THR A 225 37.93 -2.70 -2.39
C THR A 225 37.81 -3.41 -1.03
N ALA A 226 37.32 -4.65 -1.02
CA ALA A 226 37.21 -5.42 0.23
C ALA A 226 38.56 -5.68 0.92
N ARG A 227 39.64 -5.75 0.16
CA ARG A 227 41.02 -5.98 0.67
C ARG A 227 41.76 -4.73 1.06
N GLU A 228 41.20 -3.54 0.83
CA GLU A 228 41.84 -2.29 1.24
C GLU A 228 42.13 -2.29 2.75
N PRO A 229 43.29 -1.78 3.19
CA PRO A 229 43.75 -1.91 4.59
C PRO A 229 42.75 -1.39 5.63
N TYR A 230 41.97 -0.37 5.27
CA TYR A 230 40.96 0.23 6.16
C TYR A 230 39.61 -0.53 6.15
N ILE A 231 39.33 -1.37 5.14
CA ILE A 231 38.13 -2.22 5.08
C ILE A 231 38.43 -3.62 5.61
N ASN A 232 39.56 -4.22 5.16
CA ASN A 232 40.16 -5.45 5.64
C ASN A 232 39.18 -6.64 5.83
N VAL A 233 38.31 -6.84 4.84
CA VAL A 233 37.47 -8.05 4.79
C VAL A 233 38.34 -9.20 4.34
N ARG A 234 38.59 -10.15 5.24
CA ARG A 234 39.31 -11.41 4.95
C ARG A 234 38.30 -12.48 4.54
N ASN A 235 38.64 -13.27 3.54
CA ASN A 235 37.87 -14.46 3.16
C ASN A 235 37.95 -15.55 4.23
#